data_b1761f44f6d4c77c85c1799783d4f751
#
_entry.id   b1761f44f6d4c77c85c1799783d4f751
#
_cell.length_a   1.000
_cell.length_b   1.000
_cell.length_c   1.000
_cell.angle_alpha   90.00
_cell.angle_beta   90.00
_cell.angle_gamma   90.00
#
_symmetry.space_group_name_H-M   'P 1'
#
loop_
_entity.id
_entity.type
_entity.pdbx_description
1 polymer ?
#
loop_
_entity_poly.entity_id
_entity_poly.type
_entity_poly.pdbx_seq_one_letter_code
_entity_poly.pdbx_strand_id
1 'polypeptide(L)'
;MDAGRSPAPPGPRHVEVAIDAAGPAGDRTWTYTVPPDLADVVPGEAVLVEWGRRRALGVVLGDAPPPEGIEVRPLAGRVRSDGPLLPPLGLALARSIADHYLAPTALVIRAMLPPGLLERLDLVATALAGPAPGDEPATIALLDALATGSRPARSLPAPESRPAVMRRLRALEREGRVHLEWTLGAAGAL
;
A
#
# COMPACT_ATOMS: atom_id res chain seq x y z
N MET A 1 -10.31 -44.19 -20.50
CA MET A 1 -10.26 -42.80 -20.99
C MET A 1 -10.50 -41.90 -19.80
N ASP A 2 -9.42 -41.49 -19.17
CA ASP A 2 -9.48 -40.57 -18.00
C ASP A 2 -9.39 -39.16 -18.56
N ALA A 3 -10.54 -38.49 -18.55
CA ALA A 3 -10.66 -37.11 -19.06
C ALA A 3 -9.92 -36.18 -18.11
N GLY A 4 -8.84 -35.59 -18.61
CA GLY A 4 -7.97 -34.67 -17.92
C GLY A 4 -8.72 -33.62 -17.12
N ARG A 5 -8.68 -33.74 -15.81
CA ARG A 5 -9.14 -32.71 -14.88
C ARG A 5 -8.17 -31.54 -14.98
N SER A 6 -8.58 -30.51 -15.72
CA SER A 6 -7.84 -29.25 -15.74
C SER A 6 -7.60 -28.81 -14.29
N PRO A 7 -6.37 -28.46 -13.89
CA PRO A 7 -6.13 -27.97 -12.53
C PRO A 7 -7.02 -26.73 -12.31
N ALA A 8 -7.75 -26.71 -11.20
CA ALA A 8 -8.52 -25.54 -10.80
C ALA A 8 -7.58 -24.32 -10.77
N PRO A 9 -8.04 -23.14 -11.21
CA PRO A 9 -7.21 -21.95 -11.13
C PRO A 9 -6.70 -21.80 -9.69
N PRO A 10 -5.44 -21.42 -9.49
CA PRO A 10 -4.89 -21.21 -8.16
C PRO A 10 -5.81 -20.22 -7.41
N GLY A 11 -6.19 -20.59 -6.20
CA GLY A 11 -7.02 -19.75 -5.35
C GLY A 11 -6.33 -18.40 -5.09
N PRO A 12 -7.04 -17.43 -4.51
CA PRO A 12 -6.48 -16.10 -4.24
C PRO A 12 -5.22 -16.23 -3.36
N ARG A 13 -4.16 -15.54 -3.74
CA ARG A 13 -2.91 -15.48 -2.98
C ARG A 13 -3.14 -14.71 -1.68
N HIS A 14 -2.59 -15.20 -0.58
CA HIS A 14 -2.66 -14.55 0.72
C HIS A 14 -1.26 -14.29 1.25
N VAL A 15 -1.10 -13.20 1.99
CA VAL A 15 0.18 -12.80 2.60
C VAL A 15 -0.03 -12.46 4.07
N GLU A 16 0.99 -12.76 4.85
CA GLU A 16 1.09 -12.34 6.24
C GLU A 16 1.70 -10.93 6.30
N VAL A 17 1.10 -10.06 7.11
CA VAL A 17 1.48 -8.65 7.22
C VAL A 17 1.67 -8.27 8.69
N ALA A 18 2.83 -7.69 9.01
CA ALA A 18 3.07 -6.98 10.26
C ALA A 18 2.57 -5.54 10.12
N ILE A 19 1.65 -5.11 10.98
CA ILE A 19 1.01 -3.79 10.89
C ILE A 19 1.69 -2.82 11.83
N ASP A 20 2.01 -1.62 11.35
CA ASP A 20 2.47 -0.51 12.18
C ASP A 20 1.27 0.14 12.90
N ALA A 21 0.82 -0.51 13.96
CA ALA A 21 -0.27 -0.02 14.80
C ALA A 21 0.07 -0.23 16.28
N ALA A 22 -0.29 0.72 17.11
CA ALA A 22 -0.09 0.61 18.55
C ALA A 22 -1.13 -0.32 19.21
N GLY A 23 -0.73 -0.95 20.29
CA GLY A 23 -1.58 -1.79 21.14
C GLY A 23 -1.54 -3.28 20.78
N PRO A 24 -2.22 -4.13 21.60
CA PRO A 24 -2.11 -5.59 21.50
C PRO A 24 -2.50 -6.19 20.15
N ALA A 25 -3.36 -5.52 19.41
CA ALA A 25 -3.75 -5.97 18.08
C ALA A 25 -2.66 -5.66 17.03
N GLY A 26 -1.86 -4.60 17.21
CA GLY A 26 -0.71 -4.28 16.37
C GLY A 26 0.53 -5.14 16.65
N ASP A 27 0.54 -5.86 17.78
CA ASP A 27 1.64 -6.78 18.11
C ASP A 27 1.49 -8.15 17.39
N ARG A 28 0.39 -8.36 16.69
CA ARG A 28 0.13 -9.59 15.92
C ARG A 28 0.36 -9.35 14.45
N THR A 29 0.60 -10.44 13.72
CA THR A 29 0.57 -10.47 12.27
C THR A 29 -0.85 -10.81 11.79
N TRP A 30 -1.18 -10.39 10.57
CA TRP A 30 -2.51 -10.54 10.01
C TRP A 30 -2.41 -11.01 8.56
N THR A 31 -3.35 -11.87 8.17
CA THR A 31 -3.43 -12.36 6.79
C THR A 31 -4.30 -11.44 5.93
N TYR A 32 -3.82 -11.12 4.74
CA TYR A 32 -4.52 -10.33 3.73
C TYR A 32 -4.53 -11.05 2.39
N THR A 33 -5.59 -10.85 1.61
CA THR A 33 -5.63 -11.31 0.21
C THR A 33 -4.86 -10.34 -0.67
N VAL A 34 -4.09 -10.88 -1.60
CA VAL A 34 -3.36 -10.09 -2.60
C VAL A 34 -4.29 -9.85 -3.79
N PRO A 35 -4.69 -8.60 -4.08
CA PRO A 35 -5.51 -8.30 -5.25
C PRO A 35 -4.68 -8.43 -6.55
N PRO A 36 -5.32 -8.63 -7.70
CA PRO A 36 -4.64 -8.88 -8.98
C PRO A 36 -3.63 -7.81 -9.40
N ASP A 37 -3.91 -6.55 -9.09
CA ASP A 37 -3.04 -5.39 -9.35
C ASP A 37 -1.79 -5.33 -8.48
N LEU A 38 -1.73 -6.14 -7.42
CA LEU A 38 -0.58 -6.29 -6.52
C LEU A 38 0.00 -7.71 -6.56
N ALA A 39 -0.27 -8.50 -7.60
CA ALA A 39 0.15 -9.90 -7.67
C ALA A 39 1.66 -10.11 -7.54
N ASP A 40 2.46 -9.11 -7.90
CA ASP A 40 3.92 -9.08 -7.82
C ASP A 40 4.48 -8.62 -6.47
N VAL A 41 3.64 -8.35 -5.47
CA VAL A 41 4.11 -7.92 -4.14
C VAL A 41 5.01 -9.00 -3.53
N VAL A 42 6.14 -8.58 -2.94
CA VAL A 42 7.15 -9.47 -2.36
C VAL A 42 7.36 -9.21 -0.86
N PRO A 43 7.92 -10.19 -0.12
CA PRO A 43 8.25 -10.00 1.30
C PRO A 43 9.16 -8.79 1.51
N GLY A 44 8.89 -8.04 2.56
CA GLY A 44 9.59 -6.81 2.92
C GLY A 44 9.01 -5.54 2.31
N GLU A 45 8.11 -5.64 1.35
CA GLU A 45 7.43 -4.46 0.81
C GLU A 45 6.44 -3.84 1.79
N ALA A 46 6.34 -2.53 1.69
CA ALA A 46 5.39 -1.74 2.45
C ALA A 46 4.04 -1.70 1.74
N VAL A 47 2.99 -2.02 2.46
CA VAL A 47 1.61 -2.07 1.96
C VAL A 47 0.67 -1.26 2.84
N LEU A 48 -0.42 -0.78 2.25
CA LEU A 48 -1.53 -0.22 3.00
C LEU A 48 -2.57 -1.31 3.25
N VAL A 49 -3.06 -1.34 4.47
CA VAL A 49 -4.13 -2.24 4.89
C VAL A 49 -5.27 -1.45 5.54
N GLU A 50 -6.48 -1.95 5.45
CA GLU A 50 -7.59 -1.44 6.24
C GLU A 50 -7.48 -1.96 7.67
N TRP A 51 -7.40 -1.04 8.63
CA TRP A 51 -7.29 -1.32 10.06
C TRP A 51 -8.45 -0.65 10.83
N GLY A 52 -9.49 -1.40 11.08
CA GLY A 52 -10.73 -0.84 11.60
C GLY A 52 -11.36 0.17 10.62
N ARG A 53 -11.44 1.43 11.03
CA ARG A 53 -11.93 2.55 10.19
C ARG A 53 -10.82 3.40 9.59
N ARG A 54 -9.57 2.98 9.76
CA ARG A 54 -8.37 3.73 9.31
C ARG A 54 -7.55 2.87 8.36
N ARG A 55 -6.63 3.49 7.67
CA ARG A 55 -5.56 2.78 6.97
C ARG A 55 -4.34 2.72 7.88
N ALA A 56 -3.62 1.61 7.80
CA ALA A 56 -2.37 1.40 8.49
C ALA A 56 -1.30 0.97 7.47
N LEU A 57 -0.06 1.30 7.78
CA LEU A 57 1.09 0.75 7.10
C LEU A 57 1.31 -0.67 7.57
N GLY A 58 1.63 -1.57 6.65
CA GLY A 58 2.07 -2.92 6.97
C GLY A 58 3.32 -3.28 6.19
N VAL A 59 4.03 -4.28 6.67
CA VAL A 59 5.16 -4.90 5.98
C VAL A 59 4.79 -6.35 5.68
N VAL A 60 4.90 -6.75 4.42
CA VAL A 60 4.65 -8.13 4.00
C VAL A 60 5.75 -9.03 4.53
N LEU A 61 5.38 -10.10 5.25
CA LEU A 61 6.33 -11.06 5.81
C LEU A 61 6.57 -12.26 4.88
N GLY A 62 5.55 -12.64 4.13
CA GLY A 62 5.60 -13.79 3.23
C GLY A 62 4.20 -14.27 2.87
N ASP A 63 4.13 -15.33 2.08
CA ASP A 63 2.89 -16.00 1.76
C ASP A 63 2.34 -16.72 3.02
N ALA A 64 1.02 -16.73 3.16
CA ALA A 64 0.32 -17.37 4.26
C ALA A 64 -0.90 -18.15 3.74
N PRO A 65 -1.29 -19.26 4.40
CA PRO A 65 -2.56 -19.90 4.12
C PRO A 65 -3.71 -19.00 4.57
N PRO A 66 -4.86 -19.05 3.90
CA PRO A 66 -6.05 -18.36 4.39
C PRO A 66 -6.49 -18.96 5.73
N PRO A 67 -6.89 -18.13 6.71
CA PRO A 67 -7.47 -18.64 7.95
C PRO A 67 -8.83 -19.29 7.67
N GLU A 68 -9.09 -20.41 8.31
CA GLU A 68 -10.35 -21.14 8.14
C GLU A 68 -11.56 -20.34 8.66
N GLY A 69 -12.61 -20.27 7.85
CA GLY A 69 -13.89 -19.67 8.25
C GLY A 69 -13.88 -18.15 8.46
N ILE A 70 -12.83 -17.45 8.06
CA ILE A 70 -12.72 -15.99 8.18
C ILE A 70 -12.57 -15.37 6.80
N GLU A 71 -13.40 -14.38 6.51
CA GLU A 71 -13.24 -13.56 5.32
C GLU A 71 -11.99 -12.68 5.45
N VAL A 72 -11.04 -12.88 4.53
CA VAL A 72 -9.77 -12.17 4.53
C VAL A 72 -9.90 -10.89 3.69
N ARG A 73 -9.58 -9.75 4.28
CA ARG A 73 -9.61 -8.46 3.58
C ARG A 73 -8.47 -8.36 2.56
N PRO A 74 -8.67 -7.65 1.46
CA PRO A 74 -7.60 -7.40 0.50
C PRO A 74 -6.61 -6.35 1.02
N LEU A 75 -5.38 -6.39 0.50
CA LEU A 75 -4.46 -5.26 0.60
C LEU A 75 -5.10 -4.03 -0.05
N ALA A 76 -4.94 -2.86 0.56
CA ALA A 76 -5.52 -1.62 0.06
C ALA A 76 -4.60 -0.87 -0.92
N GLY A 77 -3.34 -1.27 -1.04
CA GLY A 77 -2.37 -0.69 -1.96
C GLY A 77 -0.93 -0.99 -1.57
N ARG A 78 -0.01 -0.73 -2.49
CA ARG A 78 1.43 -0.73 -2.26
C ARG A 78 1.89 0.67 -1.85
N VAL A 79 2.93 0.77 -1.00
CA VAL A 79 3.50 2.03 -0.53
C VAL A 79 4.84 2.17 -1.19
N ARG A 80 5.33 2.06 -2.10
CA ARG A 80 6.61 2.19 -2.82
C ARG A 80 6.71 1.12 -3.91
N SER A 81 7.10 1.55 -5.06
CA SER A 81 7.38 0.69 -6.19
C SER A 81 8.89 0.43 -6.40
N ASP A 82 9.75 1.09 -5.61
CA ASP A 82 11.21 1.04 -5.75
C ASP A 82 11.88 -0.07 -4.93
N GLY A 83 11.08 -1.02 -4.42
CA GLY A 83 11.56 -2.19 -3.72
C GLY A 83 11.15 -2.29 -2.25
N PRO A 84 11.58 -3.35 -1.56
CA PRO A 84 11.15 -3.65 -0.21
C PRO A 84 11.66 -2.62 0.80
N LEU A 85 10.79 -2.23 1.72
CA LEU A 85 11.13 -1.37 2.86
C LEU A 85 12.09 -2.10 3.81
N LEU A 86 11.86 -3.39 4.02
CA LEU A 86 12.78 -4.29 4.74
C LEU A 86 13.34 -5.31 3.76
N PRO A 87 14.64 -5.21 3.41
CA PRO A 87 15.27 -6.20 2.55
C PRO A 87 15.28 -7.59 3.22
N PRO A 88 15.50 -8.68 2.45
CA PRO A 88 15.44 -10.06 2.96
C PRO A 88 16.27 -10.29 4.24
N LEU A 89 17.46 -9.67 4.32
CA LEU A 89 18.31 -9.76 5.50
C LEU A 89 17.64 -9.09 6.72
N GLY A 90 16.96 -7.95 6.52
CA GLY A 90 16.21 -7.27 7.57
C GLY A 90 15.06 -8.10 8.10
N LEU A 91 14.31 -8.78 7.22
CA LEU A 91 13.26 -9.72 7.63
C LEU A 91 13.82 -10.93 8.38
N ALA A 92 14.93 -11.50 7.91
CA ALA A 92 15.58 -12.62 8.59
C ALA A 92 16.06 -12.21 9.99
N LEU A 93 16.65 -11.02 10.12
CA LEU A 93 17.05 -10.46 11.40
C LEU A 93 15.84 -10.25 12.34
N ALA A 94 14.74 -9.68 11.83
CA ALA A 94 13.53 -9.47 12.62
C ALA A 94 12.99 -10.79 13.19
N ARG A 95 12.94 -11.84 12.37
CA ARG A 95 12.52 -13.17 12.81
C ARG A 95 13.48 -13.75 13.86
N SER A 96 14.78 -13.67 13.61
CA SER A 96 15.80 -14.16 14.57
C SER A 96 15.70 -13.45 15.93
N ILE A 97 15.47 -12.14 15.96
CA ILE A 97 15.24 -11.39 17.19
C ILE A 97 13.93 -11.84 17.86
N ALA A 98 12.85 -11.96 17.10
CA ALA A 98 11.56 -12.38 17.62
C ALA A 98 11.65 -13.77 18.28
N ASP A 99 12.30 -14.71 17.64
CA ASP A 99 12.50 -16.07 18.15
C ASP A 99 13.40 -16.09 19.39
N HIS A 100 14.51 -15.33 19.37
CA HIS A 100 15.46 -15.29 20.47
C HIS A 100 14.88 -14.67 21.75
N TYR A 101 14.10 -13.61 21.61
CA TYR A 101 13.52 -12.88 22.74
C TYR A 101 12.07 -13.28 23.03
N LEU A 102 11.51 -14.25 22.31
CA LEU A 102 10.10 -14.65 22.40
C LEU A 102 9.16 -13.45 22.23
N ALA A 103 9.55 -12.51 21.39
CA ALA A 103 8.80 -11.30 21.11
C ALA A 103 7.91 -11.45 19.87
N PRO A 104 6.74 -10.78 19.81
CA PRO A 104 5.93 -10.75 18.59
C PRO A 104 6.73 -10.17 17.42
N THR A 105 6.75 -10.86 16.27
CA THR A 105 7.48 -10.41 15.06
C THR A 105 7.05 -9.02 14.60
N ALA A 106 5.76 -8.69 14.67
CA ALA A 106 5.25 -7.37 14.32
C ALA A 106 5.83 -6.27 15.21
N LEU A 107 6.01 -6.53 16.50
CA LEU A 107 6.62 -5.60 17.43
C LEU A 107 8.09 -5.34 17.09
N VAL A 108 8.84 -6.40 16.76
CA VAL A 108 10.25 -6.28 16.35
C VAL A 108 10.36 -5.47 15.06
N ILE A 109 9.55 -5.77 14.05
CA ILE A 109 9.54 -5.03 12.78
C ILE A 109 9.22 -3.56 13.03
N ARG A 110 8.20 -3.26 13.84
CA ARG A 110 7.86 -1.89 14.18
C ARG A 110 9.02 -1.15 14.87
N ALA A 111 9.77 -1.82 15.74
CA ALA A 111 10.96 -1.24 16.37
C ALA A 111 12.13 -1.03 15.41
N MET A 112 12.21 -1.75 14.31
CA MET A 112 13.20 -1.58 13.24
C MET A 112 12.84 -0.47 12.25
N LEU A 113 11.58 -0.05 12.21
CA LEU A 113 11.11 1.01 11.32
C LEU A 113 11.30 2.39 11.98
N PRO A 114 11.57 3.45 11.18
CA PRO A 114 11.59 4.79 11.71
C PRO A 114 10.23 5.16 12.34
N PRO A 115 10.20 5.81 13.50
CA PRO A 115 8.97 6.27 14.11
C PRO A 115 8.26 7.30 13.20
N GLY A 116 6.93 7.31 13.23
CA GLY A 116 6.12 8.25 12.44
C GLY A 116 6.12 7.95 10.94
N LEU A 117 6.41 6.72 10.53
CA LEU A 117 6.47 6.36 9.11
C LEU A 117 5.12 6.57 8.40
N LEU A 118 4.00 6.30 9.09
CA LEU A 118 2.64 6.58 8.57
C LEU A 118 2.38 8.06 8.31
N GLU A 119 2.94 8.93 9.14
CA GLU A 119 2.79 10.39 9.01
C GLU A 119 3.54 10.93 7.78
N ARG A 120 4.47 10.14 7.26
CA ARG A 120 5.28 10.44 6.09
C ARG A 120 4.72 9.86 4.80
N LEU A 121 3.56 9.20 4.86
CA LEU A 121 2.88 8.69 3.67
C LEU A 121 2.25 9.83 2.90
N ASP A 122 2.67 9.98 1.66
CA ASP A 122 2.09 10.88 0.68
C ASP A 122 1.47 10.09 -0.47
N LEU A 123 0.28 10.49 -0.87
CA LEU A 123 -0.28 10.07 -2.13
C LEU A 123 0.25 10.98 -3.23
N VAL A 124 1.04 10.44 -4.12
CA VAL A 124 1.62 11.17 -5.25
C VAL A 124 0.79 10.90 -6.50
N ALA A 125 0.49 11.96 -7.23
CA ALA A 125 -0.20 11.91 -8.50
C ALA A 125 0.77 12.25 -9.64
N THR A 126 0.70 11.47 -10.72
CA THR A 126 1.47 11.65 -11.95
C THR A 126 0.50 11.69 -13.13
N ALA A 127 0.56 12.73 -13.96
CA ALA A 127 -0.25 12.78 -15.18
C ALA A 127 0.29 11.79 -16.22
N LEU A 128 -0.59 10.96 -16.77
CA LEU A 128 -0.33 10.07 -17.91
C LEU A 128 -0.86 10.67 -19.22
N ALA A 129 -1.82 11.60 -19.12
CA ALA A 129 -2.38 12.34 -20.25
C ALA A 129 -2.66 13.79 -19.84
N GLY A 130 -2.58 14.69 -20.82
CA GLY A 130 -2.94 16.10 -20.62
C GLY A 130 -4.44 16.36 -20.59
N PRO A 131 -4.85 17.65 -20.43
CA PRO A 131 -6.23 18.07 -20.55
C PRO A 131 -6.83 17.71 -21.92
N ALA A 132 -8.11 17.37 -21.94
CA ALA A 132 -8.86 17.03 -23.14
C ALA A 132 -10.00 18.04 -23.38
N PRO A 133 -10.44 18.21 -24.66
CA PRO A 133 -11.62 19.02 -24.94
C PRO A 133 -12.84 18.50 -24.19
N GLY A 134 -13.51 19.41 -23.45
CA GLY A 134 -14.67 19.07 -22.64
C GLY A 134 -14.39 18.76 -21.19
N ASP A 135 -13.12 18.78 -20.77
CA ASP A 135 -12.79 18.65 -19.34
C ASP A 135 -13.31 19.84 -18.53
N GLU A 136 -13.76 19.56 -17.31
CA GLU A 136 -14.13 20.60 -16.37
C GLU A 136 -12.93 21.48 -15.98
N PRO A 137 -13.11 22.78 -15.70
CA PRO A 137 -12.02 23.67 -15.33
C PRO A 137 -11.13 23.15 -14.17
N ALA A 138 -11.73 22.49 -13.19
CA ALA A 138 -11.01 21.92 -12.07
C ALA A 138 -10.15 20.69 -12.48
N THR A 139 -10.59 19.93 -13.48
CA THR A 139 -9.80 18.83 -14.06
C THR A 139 -8.61 19.36 -14.83
N ILE A 140 -8.82 20.37 -15.67
CA ILE A 140 -7.75 21.06 -16.41
C ILE A 140 -6.70 21.58 -15.43
N ALA A 141 -7.12 22.31 -14.39
CA ALA A 141 -6.19 22.85 -13.39
C ALA A 141 -5.36 21.77 -12.67
N LEU A 142 -5.95 20.60 -12.42
CA LEU A 142 -5.21 19.48 -11.81
C LEU A 142 -4.20 18.88 -12.78
N LEU A 143 -4.58 18.64 -14.03
CA LEU A 143 -3.68 18.06 -15.04
C LEU A 143 -2.56 19.03 -15.41
N ASP A 144 -2.84 20.33 -15.51
CA ASP A 144 -1.83 21.36 -15.72
C ASP A 144 -0.84 21.44 -14.56
N ALA A 145 -1.34 21.33 -13.32
CA ALA A 145 -0.45 21.28 -12.15
C ALA A 145 0.44 20.04 -12.13
N LEU A 146 0.05 18.94 -12.78
CA LEU A 146 0.81 17.71 -12.91
C LEU A 146 1.68 17.67 -14.20
N ALA A 147 1.53 18.61 -15.11
CA ALA A 147 2.28 18.64 -16.38
C ALA A 147 3.79 18.80 -16.18
N THR A 148 4.21 19.37 -15.05
CA THR A 148 5.63 19.57 -14.70
C THR A 148 6.26 18.39 -13.97
N GLY A 149 5.49 17.32 -13.70
CA GLY A 149 5.93 16.11 -13.00
C GLY A 149 5.02 15.68 -11.87
N SER A 150 5.41 14.60 -11.23
CA SER A 150 4.68 14.00 -10.12
C SER A 150 4.59 14.94 -8.91
N ARG A 151 3.43 15.04 -8.28
CA ARG A 151 3.20 15.90 -7.12
C ARG A 151 2.40 15.20 -6.03
N PRO A 152 2.68 15.47 -4.74
CA PRO A 152 1.84 15.04 -3.65
C PRO A 152 0.42 15.59 -3.82
N ALA A 153 -0.59 14.74 -3.69
CA ALA A 153 -1.99 15.15 -3.82
C ALA A 153 -2.38 16.29 -2.86
N ARG A 154 -1.71 16.36 -1.69
CA ARG A 154 -1.89 17.45 -0.72
C ARG A 154 -1.42 18.81 -1.23
N SER A 155 -0.50 18.87 -2.18
CA SER A 155 0.05 20.10 -2.76
C SER A 155 -0.71 20.59 -4.01
N LEU A 156 -1.63 19.78 -4.53
CA LEU A 156 -2.42 20.14 -5.72
C LEU A 156 -3.45 21.24 -5.40
N PRO A 157 -3.81 22.06 -6.40
CA PRO A 157 -4.87 23.05 -6.26
C PRO A 157 -6.18 22.40 -5.78
N ALA A 158 -6.82 22.99 -4.78
CA ALA A 158 -8.08 22.50 -4.22
C ALA A 158 -9.12 23.64 -4.12
N PRO A 159 -9.59 24.17 -5.25
CA PRO A 159 -10.49 25.31 -5.26
C PRO A 159 -11.85 25.00 -4.58
N GLU A 160 -12.30 23.77 -4.65
CA GLU A 160 -13.54 23.33 -4.02
C GLU A 160 -13.31 22.80 -2.60
N SER A 161 -12.59 21.69 -2.49
CA SER A 161 -12.19 21.05 -1.22
C SER A 161 -11.21 19.91 -1.44
N ARG A 162 -10.44 19.51 -0.42
CA ARG A 162 -9.55 18.35 -0.50
C ARG A 162 -10.27 17.03 -0.85
N PRO A 163 -11.44 16.72 -0.24
CA PRO A 163 -12.19 15.53 -0.66
C PRO A 163 -12.64 15.55 -2.13
N ALA A 164 -12.97 16.73 -2.69
CA ALA A 164 -13.34 16.86 -4.11
C ALA A 164 -12.13 16.55 -5.02
N VAL A 165 -10.95 17.10 -4.70
CA VAL A 165 -9.70 16.79 -5.42
C VAL A 165 -9.43 15.28 -5.40
N MET A 166 -9.56 14.63 -4.24
CA MET A 166 -9.34 13.18 -4.12
C MET A 166 -10.32 12.36 -4.96
N ARG A 167 -11.61 12.73 -4.97
CA ARG A 167 -12.60 12.06 -5.83
C ARG A 167 -12.25 12.21 -7.31
N ARG A 168 -11.84 13.41 -7.74
CA ARG A 168 -11.44 13.71 -9.11
C ARG A 168 -10.18 12.95 -9.53
N LEU A 169 -9.15 12.92 -8.69
CA LEU A 169 -7.94 12.13 -8.92
C LEU A 169 -8.26 10.64 -9.09
N ARG A 170 -9.16 10.09 -8.25
CA ARG A 170 -9.61 8.68 -8.38
C ARG A 170 -10.43 8.42 -9.63
N ALA A 171 -11.19 9.41 -10.12
CA ALA A 171 -11.88 9.29 -11.40
C ALA A 171 -10.88 9.26 -12.56
N LEU A 172 -9.93 10.20 -12.58
CA LEU A 172 -8.87 10.26 -13.59
C LEU A 172 -7.96 9.02 -13.59
N GLU A 173 -7.71 8.43 -12.42
CA GLU A 173 -6.99 7.15 -12.31
C GLU A 173 -7.75 6.01 -12.99
N ARG A 174 -9.07 5.89 -12.75
CA ARG A 174 -9.91 4.89 -13.43
C ARG A 174 -10.01 5.09 -14.94
N GLU A 175 -9.88 6.33 -15.40
CA GLU A 175 -9.80 6.69 -16.81
C GLU A 175 -8.40 6.48 -17.42
N GLY A 176 -7.41 6.08 -16.62
CA GLY A 176 -6.02 5.90 -17.06
C GLY A 176 -5.28 7.19 -17.39
N ARG A 177 -5.76 8.34 -16.94
CA ARG A 177 -5.19 9.67 -17.21
C ARG A 177 -4.23 10.15 -16.13
N VAL A 178 -4.33 9.59 -14.93
CA VAL A 178 -3.46 9.87 -13.78
C VAL A 178 -3.07 8.54 -13.15
N HIS A 179 -1.83 8.44 -12.73
CA HIS A 179 -1.36 7.36 -11.86
C HIS A 179 -1.26 7.89 -10.42
N LEU A 180 -1.80 7.13 -9.47
CA LEU A 180 -1.74 7.45 -8.05
C LEU A 180 -0.91 6.40 -7.32
N GLU A 181 0.15 6.84 -6.66
CA GLU A 181 1.05 5.99 -5.90
C GLU A 181 1.21 6.50 -4.47
N TRP A 182 1.19 5.58 -3.49
CA TRP A 182 1.57 5.90 -2.13
C TRP A 182 3.09 5.84 -2.01
N THR A 183 3.70 6.89 -1.53
CA THR A 183 5.15 6.96 -1.34
C THR A 183 5.48 7.48 0.06
N LEU A 184 6.66 7.13 0.52
CA LEU A 184 7.22 7.70 1.73
C LEU A 184 7.88 9.03 1.39
N GLY A 185 7.30 10.14 1.84
CA GLY A 185 7.91 11.45 1.70
C GLY A 185 9.33 11.49 2.29
N ALA A 186 10.18 12.34 1.74
CA ALA A 186 11.50 12.58 2.31
C ALA A 186 11.38 12.95 3.79
N ALA A 187 12.30 12.46 4.63
CA ALA A 187 12.40 12.95 5.99
C ALA A 187 12.60 14.47 5.92
N GLY A 188 11.62 15.22 6.41
CA GLY A 188 11.82 16.65 6.59
C GLY A 188 13.11 16.85 7.39
N ALA A 189 14.01 17.69 6.90
CA ALA A 189 15.11 18.15 7.71
C ALA A 189 14.51 18.78 8.96
N LEU A 190 14.82 18.20 10.12
CA LEU A 190 14.56 18.80 11.43
C LEU A 190 15.35 20.09 11.56
#